data_fc1cb780745d405cf538add81c91cff3
#
_entry.id   fc1cb780745d405cf538add81c91cff3
#
_cell.length_a   1.000
_cell.length_b   1.000
_cell.length_c   1.000
_cell.angle_alpha   90.00
_cell.angle_beta   90.00
_cell.angle_gamma   90.00
#
_symmetry.space_group_name_H-M   'P 1'
#
loop_
_entity.id
_entity.type
_entity.pdbx_description
1 polymer ?
#
loop_
_entity_poly.entity_id
_entity_poly.type
_entity_poly.pdbx_seq_one_letter_code
_entity_poly.pdbx_strand_id
1 'polypeptide(L)'
;MDEALTTQSTFQLKFSKQIYCVELSPYEWSQHLICVALAEEIVIGTIKFQEEDETVEDIAYSTLRTFRHDTRPHAIAWSPETCLSVVSKVLMFSVAGADFKIRLYCSNMSDSTIWEMEGHKDYVNSICYETEGKILASVSDDHTCKLWAVNEEGRCISTFYLTSPGMTVRFHPEKPGKLLVGEKNGLIHMYDIQSRQAIMSLDADIVPLMSIDWGSNPFEIAGIAAGKLLLWDISSKFSLPHELSPLHIEGGLMVKFSPSYDHLIATIGRPDNLLKVRNVKSDQEILCGQVKLIGGITWHYKLPYICAASDRELRFWRVSAN
;
A
#
# COMPACT_ATOMS: atom_id res chain seq x y z
N MET A 1 17.32 -17.40 -22.61
CA MET A 1 16.54 -16.47 -21.73
C MET A 1 15.46 -15.90 -22.61
N ASP A 2 14.27 -16.47 -22.55
CA ASP A 2 13.13 -15.90 -23.28
C ASP A 2 12.86 -14.50 -22.67
N GLU A 3 12.94 -13.46 -23.51
CA GLU A 3 12.48 -12.14 -23.13
C GLU A 3 10.98 -12.29 -22.81
N ALA A 4 10.62 -12.18 -21.54
CA ALA A 4 9.24 -12.15 -21.14
C ALA A 4 8.55 -11.00 -21.90
N LEU A 5 7.57 -11.33 -22.73
CA LEU A 5 6.77 -10.36 -23.46
C LEU A 5 6.09 -9.43 -22.45
N THR A 6 6.64 -8.22 -22.30
CA THR A 6 6.07 -7.24 -21.37
C THR A 6 4.84 -6.58 -21.97
N THR A 7 3.78 -6.55 -21.19
CA THR A 7 2.53 -5.88 -21.55
C THR A 7 2.71 -4.36 -21.47
N GLN A 8 2.38 -3.66 -22.54
CA GLN A 8 2.38 -2.19 -22.51
C GLN A 8 1.29 -1.67 -21.57
N SER A 9 1.57 -0.54 -20.89
CA SER A 9 0.55 0.13 -20.07
C SER A 9 -0.59 0.63 -20.95
N THR A 10 -1.81 0.51 -20.43
CA THR A 10 -3.01 1.00 -21.11
C THR A 10 -3.03 2.53 -21.16
N PHE A 11 -2.67 3.16 -20.02
CA PHE A 11 -2.61 4.62 -19.91
C PHE A 11 -1.33 5.07 -19.22
N GLN A 12 -0.92 6.32 -19.46
CA GLN A 12 0.24 6.93 -18.84
C GLN A 12 -0.03 8.40 -18.49
N LEU A 13 0.34 8.79 -17.26
CA LEU A 13 0.31 10.17 -16.80
C LEU A 13 1.72 10.62 -16.45
N LYS A 14 2.16 11.79 -16.95
CA LYS A 14 3.52 12.30 -16.73
C LYS A 14 3.53 13.39 -15.66
N PHE A 15 4.54 13.34 -14.81
CA PHE A 15 4.81 14.35 -13.78
C PHE A 15 6.14 15.03 -14.04
N SER A 16 6.31 16.24 -13.49
CA SER A 16 7.55 17.04 -13.66
C SER A 16 8.74 16.48 -12.88
N LYS A 17 8.47 15.79 -11.75
CA LYS A 17 9.48 15.25 -10.83
C LYS A 17 9.30 13.73 -10.67
N GLN A 18 10.34 13.09 -10.14
CA GLN A 18 10.28 11.66 -9.80
C GLN A 18 9.20 11.39 -8.76
N ILE A 19 8.46 10.30 -8.96
CA ILE A 19 7.44 9.80 -8.04
C ILE A 19 8.10 8.78 -7.09
N TYR A 20 7.99 9.03 -5.80
CA TYR A 20 8.51 8.14 -4.75
C TYR A 20 7.48 7.19 -4.21
N CYS A 21 6.23 7.65 -4.09
CA CYS A 21 5.12 6.83 -3.65
C CYS A 21 3.85 7.20 -4.41
N VAL A 22 2.96 6.23 -4.58
CA VAL A 22 1.62 6.42 -5.17
C VAL A 22 0.62 5.56 -4.42
N GLU A 23 -0.56 6.11 -4.16
CA GLU A 23 -1.67 5.35 -3.59
C GLU A 23 -3.00 5.89 -4.13
N LEU A 24 -3.80 5.03 -4.78
CA LEU A 24 -5.21 5.28 -5.04
C LEU A 24 -5.98 5.12 -3.73
N SER A 25 -7.03 5.90 -3.52
CA SER A 25 -7.85 5.73 -2.33
C SER A 25 -8.49 4.33 -2.31
N PRO A 26 -8.30 3.56 -1.23
CA PRO A 26 -8.84 2.22 -1.11
C PRO A 26 -10.30 2.18 -0.64
N TYR A 27 -10.99 3.33 -0.64
CA TYR A 27 -12.37 3.44 -0.15
C TYR A 27 -13.33 3.76 -1.27
N GLU A 28 -14.51 3.13 -1.27
CA GLU A 28 -15.54 3.27 -2.31
C GLU A 28 -15.94 4.73 -2.54
N TRP A 29 -16.14 5.49 -1.46
CA TRP A 29 -16.59 6.90 -1.54
C TRP A 29 -15.52 7.90 -1.99
N SER A 30 -14.28 7.48 -2.08
CA SER A 30 -13.15 8.30 -2.52
C SER A 30 -12.23 7.61 -3.55
N GLN A 31 -12.69 6.52 -4.16
CA GLN A 31 -11.91 5.70 -5.12
C GLN A 31 -11.34 6.48 -6.31
N HIS A 32 -11.96 7.62 -6.64
CA HIS A 32 -11.50 8.53 -7.70
C HIS A 32 -10.32 9.41 -7.29
N LEU A 33 -9.85 9.32 -6.05
CA LEU A 33 -8.71 10.10 -5.56
C LEU A 33 -7.41 9.32 -5.67
N ILE A 34 -6.37 10.03 -6.06
CA ILE A 34 -5.00 9.52 -6.11
C ILE A 34 -4.05 10.46 -5.37
N CYS A 35 -3.18 9.89 -4.55
CA CYS A 35 -2.09 10.59 -3.88
C CYS A 35 -0.78 10.23 -4.56
N VAL A 36 -0.06 11.23 -5.04
CA VAL A 36 1.23 11.09 -5.71
C VAL A 36 2.27 11.87 -4.92
N ALA A 37 3.22 11.17 -4.34
CA ALA A 37 4.27 11.78 -3.54
C ALA A 37 5.55 11.98 -4.36
N LEU A 38 5.91 13.23 -4.55
CA LEU A 38 7.10 13.69 -5.23
C LEU A 38 8.19 14.09 -4.21
N ALA A 39 9.35 14.55 -4.67
CA ALA A 39 10.49 14.85 -3.77
C ALA A 39 10.18 15.90 -2.68
N GLU A 40 9.41 16.92 -3.02
CA GLU A 40 9.18 18.10 -2.16
C GLU A 40 7.69 18.47 -2.06
N GLU A 41 6.84 17.66 -2.63
CA GLU A 41 5.41 17.94 -2.70
C GLU A 41 4.56 16.67 -2.77
N ILE A 42 3.39 16.73 -2.18
CA ILE A 42 2.36 15.70 -2.29
C ILE A 42 1.24 16.25 -3.16
N VAL A 43 0.96 15.59 -4.25
CA VAL A 43 -0.09 15.99 -5.19
C VAL A 43 -1.30 15.07 -5.01
N ILE A 44 -2.42 15.67 -4.68
CA ILE A 44 -3.71 14.98 -4.67
C ILE A 44 -4.43 15.30 -5.97
N GLY A 45 -4.79 14.26 -6.69
CA GLY A 45 -5.52 14.35 -7.95
C GLY A 45 -6.82 13.57 -7.92
N THR A 46 -7.69 13.89 -8.87
CA THR A 46 -8.81 13.05 -9.22
C THR A 46 -8.52 12.31 -10.51
N ILE A 47 -8.96 11.09 -10.57
CA ILE A 47 -8.81 10.22 -11.72
C ILE A 47 -10.18 9.65 -12.08
N LYS A 48 -10.48 9.61 -13.38
CA LYS A 48 -11.70 8.99 -13.92
C LYS A 48 -11.34 8.15 -15.12
N PHE A 49 -11.96 7.00 -15.22
CA PHE A 49 -11.84 6.08 -16.33
C PHE A 49 -13.10 6.12 -17.20
N GLN A 50 -12.98 5.69 -18.44
CA GLN A 50 -14.10 5.64 -19.39
C GLN A 50 -15.29 4.84 -18.84
N GLU A 51 -15.06 3.80 -18.05
CA GLU A 51 -16.11 3.01 -17.41
C GLU A 51 -16.93 3.76 -16.35
N GLU A 52 -16.38 4.86 -15.83
CA GLU A 52 -17.06 5.72 -14.85
C GLU A 52 -17.75 6.93 -15.49
N ASP A 53 -17.24 7.38 -16.65
CA ASP A 53 -17.71 8.57 -17.34
C ASP A 53 -17.49 8.41 -18.86
N GLU A 54 -18.55 8.11 -19.58
CA GLU A 54 -18.52 7.87 -21.05
C GLU A 54 -18.02 9.09 -21.85
N THR A 55 -17.93 10.27 -21.22
CA THR A 55 -17.37 11.47 -21.87
C THR A 55 -15.84 11.48 -21.88
N VAL A 56 -15.22 10.55 -21.17
CA VAL A 56 -13.75 10.37 -21.08
C VAL A 56 -13.33 9.36 -22.15
N GLU A 57 -12.49 9.77 -23.09
CA GLU A 57 -12.02 8.87 -24.16
C GLU A 57 -11.02 7.82 -23.66
N ASP A 58 -10.18 8.17 -22.64
CA ASP A 58 -9.15 7.31 -22.08
C ASP A 58 -9.17 7.37 -20.55
N ILE A 59 -8.37 8.29 -19.99
CA ILE A 59 -8.24 8.58 -18.58
C ILE A 59 -8.23 10.08 -18.36
N ALA A 60 -9.12 10.59 -17.53
CA ALA A 60 -9.11 11.97 -17.13
C ALA A 60 -8.41 12.13 -15.78
N TYR A 61 -7.40 12.98 -15.73
CA TYR A 61 -6.69 13.36 -14.53
C TYR A 61 -6.77 14.86 -14.30
N SER A 62 -7.05 15.27 -13.08
CA SER A 62 -6.94 16.67 -12.68
C SER A 62 -6.32 16.79 -11.29
N THR A 63 -5.39 17.73 -11.13
CA THR A 63 -4.83 18.05 -9.83
C THR A 63 -5.86 18.78 -8.99
N LEU A 64 -6.16 18.24 -7.83
CA LEU A 64 -7.11 18.81 -6.88
C LEU A 64 -6.41 19.75 -5.90
N ARG A 65 -5.29 19.31 -5.34
CA ARG A 65 -4.49 20.08 -4.38
C ARG A 65 -3.05 19.59 -4.31
N THR A 66 -2.13 20.52 -4.04
CA THR A 66 -0.72 20.21 -3.78
C THR A 66 -0.35 20.68 -2.39
N PHE A 67 0.36 19.84 -1.64
CA PHE A 67 0.89 20.14 -0.31
C PHE A 67 2.42 20.12 -0.37
N ARG A 68 3.04 21.05 0.35
CA ARG A 68 4.48 21.04 0.54
C ARG A 68 4.88 19.88 1.45
N HIS A 69 5.98 19.20 1.12
CA HIS A 69 6.55 18.09 1.88
C HIS A 69 8.07 18.18 1.82
N ASP A 70 8.69 18.65 2.88
CA ASP A 70 10.11 19.07 2.87
C ASP A 70 11.11 17.91 2.94
N THR A 71 10.65 16.67 2.79
CA THR A 71 11.51 15.48 2.85
C THR A 71 11.06 14.42 1.84
N ARG A 72 11.95 13.47 1.51
CA ARG A 72 11.59 12.38 0.60
C ARG A 72 10.52 11.49 1.23
N PRO A 73 9.37 11.28 0.57
CA PRO A 73 8.32 10.41 1.07
C PRO A 73 8.70 8.93 0.93
N HIS A 74 8.25 8.10 1.86
CA HIS A 74 8.49 6.65 1.91
C HIS A 74 7.21 5.82 1.85
N ALA A 75 6.13 6.27 2.51
CA ALA A 75 4.87 5.57 2.54
C ALA A 75 3.69 6.55 2.59
N ILE A 76 2.56 6.15 2.04
CA ILE A 76 1.30 6.91 2.04
C ILE A 76 0.21 6.03 2.64
N ALA A 77 -0.71 6.64 3.37
CA ALA A 77 -1.96 6.00 3.75
C ALA A 77 -3.12 7.01 3.66
N TRP A 78 -4.22 6.60 3.04
CA TRP A 78 -5.47 7.35 3.01
C TRP A 78 -6.24 7.13 4.31
N SER A 79 -6.81 8.22 4.86
CA SER A 79 -7.78 8.10 5.94
C SER A 79 -9.16 7.76 5.39
N PRO A 80 -9.90 6.84 6.05
CA PRO A 80 -11.29 6.55 5.68
C PRO A 80 -12.24 7.73 5.90
N GLU A 81 -11.83 8.75 6.66
CA GLU A 81 -12.58 10.00 6.83
C GLU A 81 -12.53 10.90 5.58
N THR A 82 -11.67 10.59 4.58
CA THR A 82 -11.60 11.35 3.34
C THR A 82 -12.91 11.24 2.57
N CYS A 83 -13.65 12.34 2.49
CA CYS A 83 -14.91 12.43 1.76
C CYS A 83 -15.08 13.84 1.16
N LEU A 84 -15.21 13.90 -0.17
CA LEU A 84 -15.37 15.14 -0.90
C LEU A 84 -16.80 15.32 -1.49
N SER A 85 -17.66 14.32 -1.32
CA SER A 85 -19.03 14.29 -1.87
C SER A 85 -20.06 14.94 -0.96
N VAL A 86 -19.74 15.14 0.30
CA VAL A 86 -20.64 15.76 1.31
C VAL A 86 -20.09 17.12 1.80
N VAL A 87 -20.98 17.94 2.31
CA VAL A 87 -20.63 19.15 3.07
C VAL A 87 -20.44 18.70 4.55
N SER A 88 -19.38 18.90 5.24
CA SER A 88 -18.11 19.54 4.95
C SER A 88 -17.16 18.56 4.25
N LYS A 89 -16.51 19.02 3.19
CA LYS A 89 -15.50 18.21 2.50
C LYS A 89 -14.30 18.00 3.41
N VAL A 90 -13.87 16.75 3.52
CA VAL A 90 -12.67 16.35 4.28
C VAL A 90 -11.72 15.61 3.36
N LEU A 91 -10.48 16.08 3.31
CA LEU A 91 -9.36 15.42 2.66
C LEU A 91 -8.33 15.14 3.74
N MET A 92 -8.14 13.86 4.05
CA MET A 92 -7.23 13.42 5.12
C MET A 92 -6.38 12.24 4.67
N PHE A 93 -5.07 12.34 4.84
CA PHE A 93 -4.12 11.28 4.53
C PHE A 93 -2.83 11.47 5.32
N SER A 94 -2.01 10.43 5.43
CA SER A 94 -0.71 10.50 6.09
C SER A 94 0.42 10.11 5.15
N VAL A 95 1.59 10.73 5.36
CA VAL A 95 2.81 10.45 4.60
C VAL A 95 3.98 10.31 5.58
N ALA A 96 4.73 9.20 5.45
CA ALA A 96 5.98 9.01 6.17
C ALA A 96 7.14 9.57 5.35
N GLY A 97 8.01 10.33 6.00
CA GLY A 97 9.16 10.99 5.40
C GLY A 97 10.51 10.33 5.75
N ALA A 98 11.55 10.68 4.98
CA ALA A 98 12.92 10.24 5.22
C ALA A 98 13.55 10.81 6.51
N ASP A 99 12.87 11.75 7.14
CA ASP A 99 13.21 12.33 8.45
C ASP A 99 12.61 11.55 9.63
N PHE A 100 12.10 10.33 9.38
CA PHE A 100 11.52 9.41 10.36
C PHE A 100 10.21 9.89 10.98
N LYS A 101 9.67 11.00 10.49
CA LYS A 101 8.39 11.56 10.94
C LYS A 101 7.26 11.10 10.01
N ILE A 102 6.07 11.03 10.57
CA ILE A 102 4.84 10.86 9.82
C ILE A 102 4.08 12.18 9.87
N ARG A 103 3.60 12.65 8.74
CA ARG A 103 2.79 13.87 8.65
C ARG A 103 1.36 13.51 8.30
N LEU A 104 0.45 13.96 9.15
CA LEU A 104 -0.99 13.90 8.94
C LEU A 104 -1.46 15.18 8.26
N TYR A 105 -1.94 15.07 7.06
CA TYR A 105 -2.51 16.15 6.27
C TYR A 105 -4.04 16.15 6.42
N CYS A 106 -4.61 17.25 6.87
CA CYS A 106 -6.04 17.46 6.95
C CYS A 106 -6.42 18.74 6.22
N SER A 107 -7.41 18.69 5.36
CA SER A 107 -7.89 19.84 4.61
C SER A 107 -9.40 19.80 4.41
N ASN A 108 -10.03 20.95 4.58
CA ASN A 108 -11.43 21.19 4.23
C ASN A 108 -11.60 21.80 2.82
N MET A 109 -10.57 21.71 1.98
CA MET A 109 -10.42 22.29 0.64
C MET A 109 -10.11 23.79 0.61
N SER A 110 -10.43 24.57 1.65
CA SER A 110 -10.04 25.98 1.80
C SER A 110 -8.74 26.08 2.58
N ASP A 111 -8.75 25.50 3.78
CA ASP A 111 -7.64 25.51 4.72
C ASP A 111 -7.00 24.12 4.82
N SER A 112 -5.79 24.05 5.34
CA SER A 112 -5.10 22.81 5.61
C SER A 112 -4.28 22.90 6.89
N THR A 113 -4.30 21.82 7.65
CA THR A 113 -3.48 21.61 8.83
C THR A 113 -2.58 20.41 8.60
N ILE A 114 -1.35 20.49 9.08
CA ILE A 114 -0.39 19.39 9.03
C ILE A 114 0.11 19.16 10.46
N TRP A 115 -0.10 17.94 10.97
CA TRP A 115 0.46 17.52 12.24
C TRP A 115 1.63 16.59 12.03
N GLU A 116 2.72 16.81 12.75
CA GLU A 116 3.90 15.95 12.72
C GLU A 116 3.85 14.93 13.87
N MET A 117 3.90 13.66 13.54
CA MET A 117 3.99 12.55 14.49
C MET A 117 5.46 12.13 14.61
N GLU A 118 6.05 12.44 15.75
CA GLU A 118 7.45 12.16 16.07
C GLU A 118 7.57 11.01 17.05
N GLY A 119 8.59 10.16 16.87
CA GLY A 119 8.86 9.07 17.83
C GLY A 119 9.53 7.84 17.22
N HIS A 120 9.52 7.64 15.89
CA HIS A 120 10.40 6.69 15.26
C HIS A 120 11.83 7.22 15.22
N LYS A 121 12.80 6.29 15.22
CA LYS A 121 14.25 6.61 15.25
C LYS A 121 14.96 6.19 13.98
N ASP A 122 14.22 5.61 13.03
CA ASP A 122 14.71 5.17 11.73
C ASP A 122 13.57 5.22 10.71
N TYR A 123 13.83 4.83 9.46
CA TYR A 123 12.89 4.88 8.35
C TYR A 123 11.58 4.17 8.67
N VAL A 124 10.48 4.86 8.37
CA VAL A 124 9.12 4.30 8.46
C VAL A 124 8.80 3.61 7.14
N ASN A 125 8.69 2.29 7.15
CA ASN A 125 8.52 1.48 5.95
C ASN A 125 7.06 1.37 5.50
N SER A 126 6.12 1.37 6.44
CA SER A 126 4.70 1.23 6.14
C SER A 126 3.84 1.93 7.17
N ILE A 127 2.73 2.51 6.70
CA ILE A 127 1.68 3.12 7.52
C ILE A 127 0.32 2.63 7.04
N CYS A 128 -0.64 2.52 7.95
CA CYS A 128 -1.98 2.05 7.64
C CYS A 128 -3.00 2.61 8.65
N TYR A 129 -4.15 3.09 8.16
CA TYR A 129 -5.28 3.46 9.03
C TYR A 129 -6.13 2.26 9.39
N GLU A 130 -6.66 2.29 10.57
CA GLU A 130 -7.77 1.42 10.97
C GLU A 130 -9.06 1.83 10.23
N THR A 131 -10.04 0.94 10.15
CA THR A 131 -11.30 1.13 9.40
C THR A 131 -12.13 2.33 9.88
N GLU A 132 -12.05 2.71 11.16
CA GLU A 132 -12.75 3.88 11.71
C GLU A 132 -11.96 5.20 11.54
N GLY A 133 -10.71 5.14 11.11
CA GLY A 133 -9.85 6.32 10.91
C GLY A 133 -9.29 6.95 12.18
N LYS A 134 -9.58 6.41 13.36
CA LYS A 134 -9.16 6.97 14.65
C LYS A 134 -7.71 6.65 15.00
N ILE A 135 -7.20 5.54 14.48
CA ILE A 135 -5.86 5.04 14.76
C ILE A 135 -5.09 4.88 13.45
N LEU A 136 -3.87 5.39 13.42
CA LEU A 136 -2.86 5.09 12.42
C LEU A 136 -1.84 4.14 13.03
N ALA A 137 -1.45 3.10 12.30
CA ALA A 137 -0.33 2.23 12.66
C ALA A 137 0.86 2.51 11.75
N SER A 138 2.07 2.37 12.28
CA SER A 138 3.33 2.50 11.54
C SER A 138 4.35 1.45 11.97
N VAL A 139 5.20 1.02 11.03
CA VAL A 139 6.35 0.15 11.31
C VAL A 139 7.62 0.75 10.73
N SER A 140 8.74 0.49 11.40
CA SER A 140 10.02 1.13 11.10
C SER A 140 11.21 0.18 11.20
N ASP A 141 12.31 0.60 10.59
CA ASP A 141 13.63 -0.01 10.75
C ASP A 141 14.17 0.13 12.18
N ASP A 142 13.56 0.96 13.04
CA ASP A 142 13.88 1.08 14.46
C ASP A 142 13.37 -0.08 15.32
N HIS A 143 12.88 -1.14 14.70
CA HIS A 143 12.33 -2.34 15.34
C HIS A 143 11.09 -2.04 16.20
N THR A 144 10.28 -1.07 15.80
CA THR A 144 9.02 -0.78 16.49
C THR A 144 7.84 -0.72 15.53
N CYS A 145 6.68 -1.12 16.06
CA CYS A 145 5.38 -0.78 15.52
C CYS A 145 4.70 0.20 16.48
N LYS A 146 4.25 1.34 15.99
CA LYS A 146 3.62 2.38 16.79
C LYS A 146 2.18 2.61 16.36
N LEU A 147 1.33 2.91 17.34
CA LEU A 147 -0.05 3.36 17.13
C LEU A 147 -0.19 4.82 17.51
N TRP A 148 -0.90 5.56 16.69
CA TRP A 148 -1.08 7.00 16.81
C TRP A 148 -2.56 7.34 16.83
N ALA A 149 -2.99 8.15 17.80
CA ALA A 149 -4.35 8.66 17.88
C ALA A 149 -4.49 9.86 16.92
N VAL A 150 -5.25 9.66 15.84
CA VAL A 150 -5.43 10.65 14.77
C VAL A 150 -6.16 11.89 15.27
N ASN A 151 -7.19 11.71 16.10
CA ASN A 151 -8.00 12.77 16.68
C ASN A 151 -7.31 13.54 17.82
N GLU A 152 -6.14 13.09 18.26
CA GLU A 152 -5.31 13.75 19.29
C GLU A 152 -4.00 14.27 18.65
N GLU A 153 -4.10 14.89 17.49
CA GLU A 153 -2.97 15.48 16.74
C GLU A 153 -1.84 14.49 16.44
N GLY A 154 -2.18 13.19 16.34
CA GLY A 154 -1.21 12.15 16.07
C GLY A 154 -0.35 11.74 17.27
N ARG A 155 -0.89 11.82 18.50
CA ARG A 155 -0.18 11.35 19.69
C ARG A 155 0.08 9.85 19.65
N CYS A 156 1.31 9.43 19.95
CA CYS A 156 1.65 8.01 20.09
C CYS A 156 0.96 7.42 21.33
N ILE A 157 0.10 6.41 21.11
CA ILE A 157 -0.70 5.76 22.18
C ILE A 157 -0.18 4.39 22.57
N SER A 158 0.60 3.73 21.70
CA SER A 158 1.19 2.42 21.97
C SER A 158 2.43 2.18 21.14
N THR A 159 3.34 1.35 21.66
CA THR A 159 4.52 0.88 20.94
C THR A 159 4.67 -0.62 21.16
N PHE A 160 4.78 -1.39 20.09
CA PHE A 160 5.17 -2.80 20.09
C PHE A 160 6.62 -2.90 19.66
N TYR A 161 7.41 -3.67 20.41
CA TYR A 161 8.80 -3.92 20.08
C TYR A 161 8.91 -5.19 19.23
N LEU A 162 9.60 -5.06 18.10
CA LEU A 162 9.78 -6.10 17.11
C LEU A 162 11.17 -6.73 17.27
N THR A 163 11.34 -7.94 16.76
CA THR A 163 12.63 -8.66 16.80
C THR A 163 13.57 -8.23 15.69
N SER A 164 13.02 -7.67 14.60
CA SER A 164 13.75 -7.14 13.44
C SER A 164 13.04 -5.93 12.85
N PRO A 165 13.59 -5.25 11.81
CA PRO A 165 12.92 -4.18 11.13
C PRO A 165 11.48 -4.52 10.72
N GLY A 166 10.52 -3.67 11.07
CA GLY A 166 9.14 -3.80 10.62
C GLY A 166 9.02 -3.33 9.17
N MET A 167 8.55 -4.22 8.29
CA MET A 167 8.46 -3.96 6.85
C MET A 167 7.08 -3.53 6.41
N THR A 168 6.03 -4.17 6.93
CA THR A 168 4.64 -3.87 6.55
C THR A 168 3.72 -3.96 7.75
N VAL A 169 2.74 -3.07 7.78
CA VAL A 169 1.66 -3.08 8.76
C VAL A 169 0.32 -2.96 8.04
N ARG A 170 -0.66 -3.78 8.46
CA ARG A 170 -2.03 -3.78 7.93
C ARG A 170 -3.03 -4.05 9.04
N PHE A 171 -4.09 -3.26 9.11
CA PHE A 171 -5.24 -3.62 9.93
C PHE A 171 -6.03 -4.74 9.26
N HIS A 172 -6.67 -5.57 10.09
CA HIS A 172 -7.58 -6.60 9.61
C HIS A 172 -8.81 -5.94 8.95
N PRO A 173 -9.23 -6.37 7.76
CA PRO A 173 -10.29 -5.69 7.02
C PRO A 173 -11.65 -5.69 7.72
N GLU A 174 -11.97 -6.73 8.49
CA GLU A 174 -13.29 -6.91 9.11
C GLU A 174 -13.28 -6.86 10.63
N LYS A 175 -12.16 -7.19 11.28
CA LYS A 175 -12.08 -7.27 12.76
C LYS A 175 -11.34 -6.06 13.31
N PRO A 176 -12.05 -5.07 13.84
CA PRO A 176 -11.42 -3.92 14.46
C PRO A 176 -10.42 -4.30 15.54
N GLY A 177 -9.36 -3.55 15.65
CA GLY A 177 -8.34 -3.77 16.68
C GLY A 177 -7.41 -4.96 16.44
N LYS A 178 -7.44 -5.61 15.27
CA LYS A 178 -6.47 -6.63 14.87
C LYS A 178 -5.48 -6.03 13.87
N LEU A 179 -4.20 -6.18 14.16
CA LEU A 179 -3.11 -5.58 13.42
C LEU A 179 -2.10 -6.64 12.98
N LEU A 180 -1.85 -6.74 11.70
CA LEU A 180 -0.85 -7.62 11.11
C LEU A 180 0.45 -6.84 10.90
N VAL A 181 1.57 -7.39 11.35
CA VAL A 181 2.91 -6.81 11.22
C VAL A 181 3.85 -7.84 10.64
N GLY A 182 4.48 -7.51 9.51
CA GLY A 182 5.53 -8.31 8.89
C GLY A 182 6.91 -7.75 9.23
N GLU A 183 7.79 -8.62 9.69
CA GLU A 183 9.18 -8.32 10.06
C GLU A 183 10.15 -8.84 8.99
N LYS A 184 11.25 -8.15 8.80
CA LYS A 184 12.26 -8.47 7.78
C LYS A 184 12.86 -9.88 7.93
N ASN A 185 12.91 -10.40 9.17
CA ASN A 185 13.39 -11.75 9.49
C ASN A 185 12.42 -12.89 9.12
N GLY A 186 11.29 -12.59 8.47
CA GLY A 186 10.30 -13.57 8.02
C GLY A 186 9.13 -13.76 8.98
N LEU A 187 9.17 -13.20 10.17
CA LEU A 187 8.09 -13.32 11.14
C LEU A 187 6.93 -12.40 10.78
N ILE A 188 5.72 -12.92 10.93
CA ILE A 188 4.47 -12.17 10.76
C ILE A 188 3.66 -12.35 12.04
N HIS A 189 3.40 -11.24 12.74
CA HIS A 189 2.62 -11.26 13.97
C HIS A 189 1.27 -10.59 13.77
N MET A 190 0.23 -11.20 14.29
CA MET A 190 -1.07 -10.55 14.49
C MET A 190 -1.18 -10.11 15.95
N TYR A 191 -1.35 -8.80 16.15
CA TYR A 191 -1.55 -8.20 17.46
C TYR A 191 -3.03 -7.86 17.69
N ASP A 192 -3.46 -8.00 18.93
CA ASP A 192 -4.66 -7.36 19.44
C ASP A 192 -4.25 -6.04 20.08
N ILE A 193 -4.73 -4.91 19.56
CA ILE A 193 -4.32 -3.58 20.02
C ILE A 193 -4.85 -3.22 21.40
N GLN A 194 -5.95 -3.82 21.83
CA GLN A 194 -6.54 -3.57 23.16
C GLN A 194 -5.75 -4.27 24.24
N SER A 195 -5.50 -5.57 24.09
CA SER A 195 -4.68 -6.35 25.03
C SER A 195 -3.19 -6.11 24.88
N ARG A 196 -2.75 -5.51 23.76
CA ARG A 196 -1.35 -5.29 23.37
C ARG A 196 -0.52 -6.57 23.28
N GLN A 197 -1.16 -7.68 22.91
CA GLN A 197 -0.52 -9.00 22.82
C GLN A 197 -0.54 -9.52 21.38
N ALA A 198 0.51 -10.25 21.02
CA ALA A 198 0.51 -11.06 19.81
C ALA A 198 -0.44 -12.25 20.04
N ILE A 199 -1.44 -12.38 19.16
CA ILE A 199 -2.44 -13.44 19.23
C ILE A 199 -2.20 -14.56 18.20
N MET A 200 -1.32 -14.30 17.22
CA MET A 200 -0.92 -15.26 16.20
C MET A 200 0.47 -14.90 15.68
N SER A 201 1.25 -15.91 15.31
CA SER A 201 2.54 -15.74 14.64
C SER A 201 2.63 -16.73 13.49
N LEU A 202 3.11 -16.26 12.34
CA LEU A 202 3.43 -17.04 11.16
C LEU A 202 4.93 -16.86 10.86
N ASP A 203 5.54 -17.85 10.23
CA ASP A 203 6.91 -17.79 9.75
C ASP A 203 6.93 -18.02 8.24
N ALA A 204 7.65 -17.18 7.52
CA ALA A 204 7.83 -17.31 6.09
C ALA A 204 8.87 -18.36 5.71
N ASP A 205 9.71 -18.81 6.66
CA ASP A 205 10.88 -19.69 6.45
C ASP A 205 11.89 -19.15 5.42
N ILE A 206 11.63 -17.98 4.87
CA ILE A 206 12.42 -17.33 3.79
C ILE A 206 12.62 -15.86 4.16
N VAL A 207 13.85 -15.37 4.00
CA VAL A 207 14.22 -13.99 4.32
C VAL A 207 14.96 -13.33 3.13
N PRO A 208 14.87 -12.01 2.98
CA PRO A 208 14.06 -11.06 3.76
C PRO A 208 12.58 -11.07 3.34
N LEU A 209 11.67 -10.98 4.30
CA LEU A 209 10.27 -10.66 4.05
C LEU A 209 10.15 -9.14 3.83
N MET A 210 9.60 -8.74 2.69
CA MET A 210 9.56 -7.33 2.31
C MET A 210 8.16 -6.72 2.39
N SER A 211 7.11 -7.50 2.13
CA SER A 211 5.74 -6.99 2.14
C SER A 211 4.77 -8.10 2.44
N ILE A 212 3.69 -7.75 3.13
CA ILE A 212 2.51 -8.60 3.37
C ILE A 212 1.25 -7.83 3.05
N ASP A 213 0.19 -8.56 2.70
CA ASP A 213 -1.13 -7.97 2.49
C ASP A 213 -2.24 -8.95 2.83
N TRP A 214 -3.44 -8.42 3.15
CA TRP A 214 -4.65 -9.19 3.36
C TRP A 214 -5.36 -9.47 2.04
N GLY A 215 -5.85 -10.70 1.87
CA GLY A 215 -6.81 -11.02 0.83
C GLY A 215 -8.18 -10.40 1.06
N SER A 216 -9.03 -10.42 0.04
CA SER A 216 -10.47 -10.11 0.19
C SER A 216 -11.14 -11.09 1.14
N ASN A 217 -10.70 -12.35 1.14
CA ASN A 217 -11.00 -13.29 2.19
C ASN A 217 -10.16 -12.96 3.43
N PRO A 218 -10.78 -12.64 4.59
CA PRO A 218 -10.06 -12.21 5.79
C PRO A 218 -9.20 -13.31 6.44
N PHE A 219 -9.22 -14.52 5.90
CA PHE A 219 -8.37 -15.64 6.31
C PHE A 219 -7.15 -15.84 5.39
N GLU A 220 -7.05 -15.07 4.31
CA GLU A 220 -5.94 -15.17 3.37
C GLU A 220 -4.93 -14.03 3.57
N ILE A 221 -3.66 -14.40 3.71
CA ILE A 221 -2.54 -13.47 3.79
C ILE A 221 -1.56 -13.81 2.67
N ALA A 222 -1.08 -12.80 1.98
CA ALA A 222 0.03 -12.94 1.05
C ALA A 222 1.28 -12.26 1.59
N GLY A 223 2.44 -12.82 1.29
CA GLY A 223 3.73 -12.22 1.57
C GLY A 223 4.70 -12.40 0.41
N ILE A 224 5.64 -11.47 0.28
CA ILE A 224 6.73 -11.59 -0.67
C ILE A 224 8.07 -11.61 0.08
N ALA A 225 8.80 -12.71 -0.08
CA ALA A 225 10.10 -12.93 0.56
C ALA A 225 11.10 -13.47 -0.47
N ALA A 226 12.26 -12.82 -0.58
CA ALA A 226 13.35 -13.22 -1.51
C ALA A 226 12.86 -13.54 -2.94
N GLY A 227 11.91 -12.75 -3.46
CA GLY A 227 11.34 -12.93 -4.81
C GLY A 227 10.28 -14.01 -4.94
N LYS A 228 9.93 -14.72 -3.86
CA LYS A 228 8.88 -15.73 -3.83
C LYS A 228 7.60 -15.17 -3.24
N LEU A 229 6.46 -15.59 -3.80
CA LEU A 229 5.14 -15.29 -3.27
C LEU A 229 4.71 -16.43 -2.35
N LEU A 230 4.34 -16.07 -1.14
CA LEU A 230 3.88 -16.96 -0.10
C LEU A 230 2.42 -16.64 0.23
N LEU A 231 1.60 -17.68 0.40
CA LEU A 231 0.20 -17.56 0.76
C LEU A 231 -0.07 -18.35 2.04
N TRP A 232 -0.79 -17.78 2.98
CA TRP A 232 -1.27 -18.42 4.19
C TRP A 232 -2.80 -18.40 4.22
N ASP A 233 -3.38 -19.55 4.56
CA ASP A 233 -4.78 -19.66 4.99
C ASP A 233 -4.80 -19.81 6.50
N ILE A 234 -5.20 -18.77 7.20
CA ILE A 234 -5.25 -18.73 8.67
C ILE A 234 -6.57 -19.22 9.27
N SER A 235 -7.44 -19.82 8.45
CA SER A 235 -8.66 -20.50 8.94
C SER A 235 -8.33 -21.74 9.74
N SER A 236 -7.19 -22.38 9.49
CA SER A 236 -6.67 -23.53 10.21
C SER A 236 -5.64 -23.12 11.28
N LYS A 237 -5.52 -23.90 12.37
CA LYS A 237 -4.56 -23.63 13.46
C LYS A 237 -3.09 -23.83 13.07
N PHE A 238 -2.82 -24.56 12.00
CA PHE A 238 -1.48 -24.87 11.50
C PHE A 238 -1.37 -24.38 10.07
N SER A 239 -1.17 -23.07 9.89
CA SER A 239 -1.00 -22.48 8.58
C SER A 239 0.49 -22.44 8.23
N LEU A 240 0.92 -23.38 7.39
CA LEU A 240 2.20 -23.29 6.69
C LEU A 240 2.01 -22.48 5.41
N PRO A 241 3.04 -21.73 4.98
CA PRO A 241 2.94 -20.98 3.74
C PRO A 241 2.85 -21.93 2.55
N HIS A 242 1.92 -21.66 1.65
CA HIS A 242 1.93 -22.24 0.32
C HIS A 242 2.82 -21.37 -0.57
N GLU A 243 3.94 -21.93 -1.01
CA GLU A 243 4.87 -21.25 -1.92
C GLU A 243 4.35 -21.38 -3.35
N LEU A 244 4.12 -20.25 -4.02
CA LEU A 244 3.88 -20.22 -5.47
C LEU A 244 5.21 -20.10 -6.23
N SER A 245 5.12 -20.32 -7.54
CA SER A 245 6.29 -20.23 -8.43
C SER A 245 7.05 -18.91 -8.22
N PRO A 246 8.40 -18.92 -8.26
CA PRO A 246 9.19 -17.70 -8.09
C PRO A 246 8.76 -16.61 -9.07
N LEU A 247 8.54 -15.39 -8.54
CA LEU A 247 8.04 -14.28 -9.34
C LEU A 247 9.14 -13.33 -9.79
N HIS A 248 10.10 -13.07 -8.91
CA HIS A 248 11.19 -12.12 -9.15
C HIS A 248 12.55 -12.80 -8.93
N ILE A 249 13.56 -12.36 -9.66
CA ILE A 249 14.86 -13.05 -9.72
C ILE A 249 15.59 -13.02 -8.38
N GLU A 250 15.64 -11.84 -7.70
CA GLU A 250 16.42 -11.67 -6.47
C GLU A 250 15.59 -11.10 -5.32
N GLY A 251 14.55 -10.29 -5.59
CA GLY A 251 13.79 -9.68 -4.52
C GLY A 251 12.48 -9.05 -4.95
N GLY A 252 11.39 -9.48 -4.31
CA GLY A 252 10.12 -8.76 -4.35
C GLY A 252 10.13 -7.62 -3.36
N LEU A 253 9.50 -6.50 -3.71
CA LEU A 253 9.40 -5.31 -2.86
C LEU A 253 8.02 -5.15 -2.24
N MET A 254 6.98 -5.38 -3.03
CA MET A 254 5.59 -5.19 -2.61
C MET A 254 4.71 -6.29 -3.13
N VAL A 255 3.70 -6.61 -2.34
CA VAL A 255 2.57 -7.47 -2.70
C VAL A 255 1.28 -6.74 -2.34
N LYS A 256 0.29 -6.77 -3.24
CA LYS A 256 -1.04 -6.22 -3.00
C LYS A 256 -2.11 -7.09 -3.64
N PHE A 257 -3.09 -7.51 -2.86
CA PHE A 257 -4.30 -8.12 -3.38
C PHE A 257 -5.14 -7.12 -4.16
N SER A 258 -5.83 -7.59 -5.18
CA SER A 258 -6.82 -6.80 -5.88
C SER A 258 -8.08 -6.66 -5.02
N PRO A 259 -8.60 -5.44 -4.80
CA PRO A 259 -9.86 -5.28 -4.07
C PRO A 259 -11.09 -5.68 -4.90
N SER A 260 -10.95 -5.73 -6.22
CA SER A 260 -12.05 -6.04 -7.15
C SER A 260 -12.10 -7.51 -7.60
N TYR A 261 -11.01 -8.26 -7.43
CA TYR A 261 -10.90 -9.68 -7.83
C TYR A 261 -10.18 -10.48 -6.76
N ASP A 262 -10.90 -11.32 -6.04
CA ASP A 262 -10.44 -12.08 -4.86
C ASP A 262 -9.23 -13.00 -5.10
N HIS A 263 -8.96 -13.31 -6.36
CA HIS A 263 -7.91 -14.26 -6.73
C HIS A 263 -6.72 -13.61 -7.45
N LEU A 264 -6.71 -12.28 -7.60
CA LEU A 264 -5.63 -11.55 -8.23
C LEU A 264 -4.70 -10.89 -7.23
N ILE A 265 -3.42 -11.08 -7.46
CA ILE A 265 -2.36 -10.46 -6.68
C ILE A 265 -1.38 -9.75 -7.61
N ALA A 266 -0.98 -8.56 -7.20
CA ALA A 266 0.09 -7.82 -7.85
C ALA A 266 1.36 -7.85 -7.01
N THR A 267 2.48 -8.04 -7.67
CA THR A 267 3.81 -7.95 -7.08
C THR A 267 4.72 -7.09 -7.92
N ILE A 268 5.68 -6.45 -7.28
CA ILE A 268 6.73 -5.71 -7.95
C ILE A 268 8.07 -6.02 -7.30
N GLY A 269 9.14 -6.14 -8.08
CA GLY A 269 10.43 -6.57 -7.58
C GLY A 269 11.63 -5.89 -8.24
N ARG A 270 12.80 -6.23 -7.73
CA ARG A 270 14.12 -5.84 -8.25
C ARG A 270 15.00 -7.09 -8.35
N PRO A 271 15.98 -7.13 -9.25
CA PRO A 271 16.42 -6.11 -10.21
C PRO A 271 15.63 -6.10 -11.51
N ASP A 272 14.69 -7.03 -11.71
CA ASP A 272 13.93 -7.17 -12.94
C ASP A 272 13.04 -5.94 -13.24
N ASN A 273 12.66 -5.19 -12.21
CA ASN A 273 11.78 -4.03 -12.30
C ASN A 273 10.46 -4.34 -13.04
N LEU A 274 9.91 -5.51 -12.75
CA LEU A 274 8.66 -5.99 -13.33
C LEU A 274 7.52 -5.85 -12.33
N LEU A 275 6.41 -5.31 -12.82
CA LEU A 275 5.10 -5.46 -12.21
C LEU A 275 4.50 -6.76 -12.76
N LYS A 276 4.15 -7.69 -11.89
CA LYS A 276 3.48 -8.93 -12.25
C LYS A 276 2.14 -9.03 -11.56
N VAL A 277 1.12 -9.42 -12.32
CA VAL A 277 -0.20 -9.78 -11.78
C VAL A 277 -0.41 -11.27 -12.02
N ARG A 278 -0.78 -11.96 -10.95
CA ARG A 278 -0.98 -13.41 -10.96
C ARG A 278 -2.34 -13.78 -10.40
N ASN A 279 -2.94 -14.80 -10.98
CA ASN A 279 -4.09 -15.47 -10.41
C ASN A 279 -3.59 -16.55 -9.43
N VAL A 280 -3.89 -16.38 -8.14
CA VAL A 280 -3.40 -17.29 -7.08
C VAL A 280 -4.06 -18.67 -7.10
N LYS A 281 -5.24 -18.80 -7.71
CA LYS A 281 -5.95 -20.10 -7.81
C LYS A 281 -5.44 -20.97 -8.94
N SER A 282 -5.12 -20.36 -10.09
CA SER A 282 -4.61 -21.08 -11.27
C SER A 282 -3.08 -21.05 -11.38
N ASP A 283 -2.39 -20.29 -10.53
CA ASP A 283 -0.96 -20.00 -10.57
C ASP A 283 -0.47 -19.43 -11.92
N GLN A 284 -1.35 -18.72 -12.63
CA GLN A 284 -1.05 -18.13 -13.94
C GLN A 284 -0.67 -16.67 -13.83
N GLU A 285 0.39 -16.27 -14.52
CA GLU A 285 0.74 -14.87 -14.73
C GLU A 285 -0.21 -14.29 -15.79
N ILE A 286 -0.96 -13.23 -15.38
CA ILE A 286 -1.94 -12.57 -16.25
C ILE A 286 -1.35 -11.33 -16.91
N LEU A 287 -0.43 -10.66 -16.21
CA LEU A 287 0.18 -9.43 -16.69
C LEU A 287 1.62 -9.35 -16.22
N CYS A 288 2.50 -8.90 -17.14
CA CYS A 288 3.88 -8.56 -16.86
C CYS A 288 4.19 -7.18 -17.44
N GLY A 289 4.33 -6.16 -16.59
CA GLY A 289 4.59 -4.78 -16.99
C GLY A 289 5.98 -4.31 -16.59
N GLN A 290 6.68 -3.61 -17.51
CA GLN A 290 8.00 -3.04 -17.21
C GLN A 290 7.84 -1.69 -16.53
N VAL A 291 8.58 -1.46 -15.43
CA VAL A 291 8.65 -0.18 -14.72
C VAL A 291 10.10 0.27 -14.56
N LYS A 292 10.30 1.57 -14.29
CA LYS A 292 11.62 2.16 -14.03
C LYS A 292 11.55 2.87 -12.69
N LEU A 293 12.60 2.79 -11.86
CA LEU A 293 12.66 3.48 -10.57
C LEU A 293 11.33 3.38 -9.78
N ILE A 294 11.08 2.18 -9.28
CA ILE A 294 9.81 1.80 -8.65
C ILE A 294 9.45 2.75 -7.50
N GLY A 295 8.31 3.41 -7.61
CA GLY A 295 7.71 4.27 -6.58
C GLY A 295 6.45 3.68 -5.93
N GLY A 296 6.15 2.40 -6.16
CA GLY A 296 5.01 1.71 -5.58
C GLY A 296 3.98 1.24 -6.60
N ILE A 297 3.05 0.43 -6.11
CA ILE A 297 1.90 -0.09 -6.85
C ILE A 297 0.61 0.14 -6.07
N THR A 298 -0.48 0.33 -6.77
CA THR A 298 -1.80 0.48 -6.16
C THR A 298 -2.90 0.02 -7.11
N TRP A 299 -3.93 -0.64 -6.55
CA TRP A 299 -5.11 -1.05 -7.29
C TRP A 299 -6.19 0.02 -7.22
N HIS A 300 -6.98 0.13 -8.29
CA HIS A 300 -8.25 0.84 -8.20
C HIS A 300 -9.26 0.01 -7.40
N TYR A 301 -10.04 0.65 -6.54
CA TYR A 301 -10.95 -0.04 -5.62
C TYR A 301 -11.97 -0.95 -6.34
N LYS A 302 -12.61 -0.44 -7.41
CA LYS A 302 -13.71 -1.13 -8.10
C LYS A 302 -13.36 -1.60 -9.51
N LEU A 303 -12.57 -0.83 -10.24
CA LEU A 303 -12.24 -1.12 -11.63
C LEU A 303 -11.00 -2.01 -11.75
N PRO A 304 -10.88 -2.78 -12.85
CA PRO A 304 -9.78 -3.70 -13.06
C PRO A 304 -8.48 -3.00 -13.49
N TYR A 305 -8.10 -1.95 -12.77
CA TYR A 305 -6.89 -1.20 -13.08
C TYR A 305 -5.87 -1.30 -11.95
N ILE A 306 -4.63 -1.60 -12.33
CA ILE A 306 -3.47 -1.46 -11.48
C ILE A 306 -2.60 -0.30 -11.97
N CYS A 307 -2.14 0.51 -11.03
CA CYS A 307 -1.24 1.62 -11.26
C CYS A 307 0.13 1.31 -10.64
N ALA A 308 1.19 1.62 -11.37
CA ALA A 308 2.54 1.63 -10.84
C ALA A 308 3.22 2.96 -11.11
N ALA A 309 3.94 3.47 -10.11
CA ALA A 309 4.83 4.61 -10.29
C ALA A 309 6.16 4.16 -10.90
N SER A 310 6.51 4.73 -12.05
CA SER A 310 7.67 4.41 -12.87
C SER A 310 8.45 5.67 -13.19
N ASP A 311 9.43 6.02 -12.37
CA ASP A 311 10.20 7.28 -12.42
C ASP A 311 9.27 8.51 -12.32
N ARG A 312 9.00 9.20 -13.42
CA ARG A 312 8.15 10.39 -13.51
C ARG A 312 6.79 10.11 -14.13
N GLU A 313 6.43 8.85 -14.29
CA GLU A 313 5.19 8.42 -14.93
C GLU A 313 4.37 7.55 -14.00
N LEU A 314 3.07 7.76 -13.98
CA LEU A 314 2.11 6.75 -13.52
C LEU A 314 1.69 5.93 -14.71
N ARG A 315 1.83 4.64 -14.61
CA ARG A 315 1.44 3.68 -15.64
C ARG A 315 0.27 2.85 -15.14
N PHE A 316 -0.75 2.74 -15.95
CA PHE A 316 -1.96 1.99 -15.65
C PHE A 316 -2.09 0.82 -16.60
N TRP A 317 -2.43 -0.33 -16.07
CA TRP A 317 -2.77 -1.51 -16.85
C TRP A 317 -4.17 -1.96 -16.50
N ARG A 318 -4.95 -2.24 -17.54
CA ARG A 318 -6.23 -2.93 -17.38
C ARG A 318 -5.95 -4.42 -17.25
N VAL A 319 -6.45 -5.03 -16.19
CA VAL A 319 -6.28 -6.46 -15.90
C VAL A 319 -7.55 -7.19 -16.29
N SER A 320 -7.47 -8.12 -17.25
CA SER A 320 -8.59 -8.98 -17.63
C SER A 320 -8.55 -10.23 -16.76
N ALA A 321 -9.56 -10.43 -15.93
CA ALA A 321 -9.76 -11.71 -15.26
C ALA A 321 -10.43 -12.65 -16.28
N ASN A 322 -9.65 -13.45 -16.98
CA ASN A 322 -10.13 -14.56 -17.79
C ASN A 322 -9.95 -15.86 -17.03
#